data_7e07e4075bb2121cda9ebb8a20ed1493
#
_entry.id   7e07e4075bb2121cda9ebb8a20ed1493
#
_cell.length_a   1.000
_cell.length_b   1.000
_cell.length_c   1.000
_cell.angle_alpha   90.00
_cell.angle_beta   90.00
_cell.angle_gamma   90.00
#
_symmetry.space_group_name_H-M   'P 1'
#
loop_
_entity.id
_entity.type
_entity.pdbx_description
1 polymer ?
#
loop_
_entity_poly.entity_id
_entity_poly.type
_entity_poly.pdbx_seq_one_letter_code
_entity_poly.pdbx_strand_id
1 'polypeptide(L)'
;DPPWDVLQYGSRGAVQHYGLLTPSQIRDLPLADLCAENAHCWLWVTNGTLRIGYDILESWGFTPRSIFTWVKPRVGLGTYLRNTTEHCLLGTRGKAPVRFKSQPSWGFFPVQPPHSHKPEEFYDIVERVSPGPYLELFARRPRHGWAAWGDEIASDVVIPGFPVPKYSDALIKDFHKKAEGA
;
A
#
# COMPACT_ATOMS: atom_id res chain seq x y z
N ASP A 1 1.78 0.15 0.52
CA ASP A 1 0.55 0.82 0.06
C ASP A 1 0.71 1.33 -1.38
N PRO A 2 0.60 0.42 -2.37
CA PRO A 2 0.77 0.83 -3.75
C PRO A 2 -0.28 1.87 -4.19
N PRO A 3 0.09 2.80 -5.06
CA PRO A 3 -0.83 3.76 -5.64
C PRO A 3 -1.66 3.10 -6.75
N TRP A 4 -2.64 2.29 -6.37
CA TRP A 4 -3.47 1.50 -7.27
C TRP A 4 -4.18 2.34 -8.31
N ASP A 5 -3.98 2.04 -9.60
CA ASP A 5 -4.83 2.55 -10.67
C ASP A 5 -6.16 1.80 -10.66
N VAL A 6 -7.09 2.33 -9.89
CA VAL A 6 -8.48 1.89 -9.86
C VAL A 6 -9.31 3.04 -10.42
N LEU A 7 -10.13 2.76 -11.41
CA LEU A 7 -11.03 3.73 -12.03
C LEU A 7 -11.96 4.35 -10.97
N GLN A 8 -11.48 5.36 -10.28
CA GLN A 8 -12.26 6.16 -9.34
C GLN A 8 -12.55 7.51 -10.00
N TYR A 9 -13.75 7.64 -10.54
CA TYR A 9 -14.22 8.89 -11.12
C TYR A 9 -14.67 9.86 -10.02
N GLY A 10 -14.31 11.14 -10.16
CA GLY A 10 -14.78 12.23 -9.32
C GLY A 10 -13.67 13.06 -8.67
N SER A 11 -14.04 14.24 -8.17
CA SER A 11 -13.13 15.25 -7.59
C SER A 11 -12.36 14.80 -6.33
N ARG A 12 -12.61 13.61 -5.84
CA ARG A 12 -11.95 13.00 -4.66
C ARG A 12 -11.17 11.73 -5.00
N GLY A 13 -10.96 11.42 -6.28
CA GLY A 13 -10.18 10.26 -6.72
C GLY A 13 -8.69 10.42 -6.41
N ALA A 14 -8.00 9.29 -6.18
CA ALA A 14 -6.58 9.25 -5.83
C ALA A 14 -5.68 9.91 -6.92
N VAL A 15 -6.09 9.85 -8.17
CA VAL A 15 -5.37 10.45 -9.32
C VAL A 15 -5.13 11.96 -9.19
N GLN A 16 -5.91 12.65 -8.36
CA GLN A 16 -5.73 14.08 -8.11
C GLN A 16 -4.60 14.39 -7.10
N HIS A 17 -4.08 13.37 -6.43
CA HIS A 17 -3.14 13.56 -5.33
C HIS A 17 -1.76 12.97 -5.60
N TYR A 18 -1.66 11.90 -6.40
CA TYR A 18 -0.39 11.24 -6.72
C TYR A 18 -0.53 10.37 -7.99
N GLY A 19 0.61 10.01 -8.60
CA GLY A 19 0.65 9.12 -9.75
C GLY A 19 0.19 7.71 -9.42
N LEU A 20 -0.56 7.09 -10.33
CA LEU A 20 -1.11 5.75 -10.17
C LEU A 20 -0.27 4.73 -10.93
N LEU A 21 -0.23 3.51 -10.40
CA LEU A 21 0.41 2.36 -11.05
C LEU A 21 -0.63 1.31 -11.40
N THR A 22 -0.51 0.76 -12.60
CA THR A 22 -1.32 -0.38 -13.01
C THR A 22 -0.95 -1.63 -12.17
N PRO A 23 -1.86 -2.59 -12.02
CA PRO A 23 -1.55 -3.86 -11.36
C PRO A 23 -0.32 -4.57 -11.93
N SER A 24 -0.09 -4.47 -13.26
CA SER A 24 1.10 -5.03 -13.90
C SER A 24 2.37 -4.36 -13.41
N GLN A 25 2.42 -3.03 -13.40
CA GLN A 25 3.57 -2.28 -12.90
C GLN A 25 3.87 -2.58 -11.42
N ILE A 26 2.84 -2.76 -10.60
CA ILE A 26 3.00 -3.13 -9.20
C ILE A 26 3.55 -4.56 -9.09
N ARG A 27 3.02 -5.50 -9.89
CA ARG A 27 3.48 -6.89 -9.93
C ARG A 27 4.96 -7.01 -10.32
N ASP A 28 5.39 -6.17 -11.25
CA ASP A 28 6.77 -6.20 -11.80
C ASP A 28 7.82 -5.66 -10.82
N LEU A 29 7.44 -5.12 -9.66
CA LEU A 29 8.37 -4.74 -8.60
C LEU A 29 9.16 -5.96 -8.12
N PRO A 30 10.50 -5.88 -8.01
CA PRO A 30 11.35 -7.01 -7.68
C PRO A 30 11.38 -7.31 -6.18
N LEU A 31 10.20 -7.56 -5.56
CA LEU A 31 10.11 -7.79 -4.12
C LEU A 31 10.90 -9.02 -3.67
N ALA A 32 11.03 -10.02 -4.55
CA ALA A 32 11.83 -11.20 -4.25
C ALA A 32 13.29 -10.86 -3.92
N ASP A 33 13.85 -9.83 -4.58
CA ASP A 33 15.23 -9.38 -4.40
C ASP A 33 15.39 -8.39 -3.24
N LEU A 34 14.30 -7.72 -2.86
CA LEU A 34 14.27 -6.74 -1.77
C LEU A 34 14.00 -7.38 -0.40
N CYS A 35 13.48 -8.61 -0.38
CA CYS A 35 13.06 -9.28 0.85
C CYS A 35 14.05 -10.36 1.27
N ALA A 36 14.21 -10.52 2.58
CA ALA A 36 14.93 -11.66 3.13
C ALA A 36 14.24 -12.99 2.75
N GLU A 37 14.98 -14.10 2.82
CA GLU A 37 14.43 -15.45 2.58
C GLU A 37 13.22 -15.74 3.48
N ASN A 38 13.27 -15.27 4.73
CA ASN A 38 12.20 -15.40 5.71
C ASN A 38 11.61 -14.02 5.98
N ALA A 39 10.45 -13.73 5.42
CA ALA A 39 9.86 -12.39 5.47
C ALA A 39 8.33 -12.40 5.57
N HIS A 40 7.78 -11.32 6.11
CA HIS A 40 6.38 -10.97 5.99
C HIS A 40 6.20 -9.85 4.97
N CYS A 41 5.12 -9.90 4.20
CA CYS A 41 4.67 -8.80 3.35
C CYS A 41 3.29 -8.33 3.81
N TRP A 42 3.15 -7.04 4.03
CA TRP A 42 1.89 -6.39 4.35
C TRP A 42 1.48 -5.50 3.18
N LEU A 43 0.46 -5.94 2.44
CA LEU A 43 0.01 -5.29 1.21
C LEU A 43 -1.35 -4.62 1.41
N TRP A 44 -1.36 -3.29 1.40
CA TRP A 44 -2.60 -2.53 1.46
C TRP A 44 -3.38 -2.61 0.16
N VAL A 45 -4.66 -2.89 0.27
CA VAL A 45 -5.62 -3.01 -0.83
C VAL A 45 -6.94 -2.33 -0.47
N THR A 46 -7.65 -1.89 -1.47
CA THR A 46 -9.04 -1.45 -1.35
C THR A 46 -9.99 -2.62 -1.59
N ASN A 47 -11.29 -2.44 -1.34
CA ASN A 47 -12.29 -3.44 -1.70
C ASN A 47 -12.23 -3.84 -3.18
N GLY A 48 -11.98 -2.86 -4.07
CA GLY A 48 -11.90 -3.09 -5.51
C GLY A 48 -10.61 -3.80 -5.97
N THR A 49 -9.52 -3.67 -5.21
CA THR A 49 -8.22 -4.28 -5.55
C THR A 49 -7.90 -5.53 -4.76
N LEU A 50 -8.81 -5.97 -3.88
CA LEU A 50 -8.58 -7.10 -2.96
C LEU A 50 -8.18 -8.37 -3.72
N ARG A 51 -8.92 -8.75 -4.76
CA ARG A 51 -8.62 -9.93 -5.58
C ARG A 51 -7.26 -9.83 -6.25
N ILE A 52 -6.99 -8.71 -6.92
CA ILE A 52 -5.72 -8.46 -7.60
C ILE A 52 -4.56 -8.43 -6.58
N GLY A 53 -4.80 -7.94 -5.38
CA GLY A 53 -3.81 -7.93 -4.30
C GLY A 53 -3.35 -9.34 -3.91
N TYR A 54 -4.22 -10.33 -3.87
CA TYR A 54 -3.84 -11.73 -3.66
C TYR A 54 -2.93 -12.23 -4.77
N ASP A 55 -3.32 -12.04 -6.04
CA ASP A 55 -2.55 -12.49 -7.20
C ASP A 55 -1.14 -11.87 -7.22
N ILE A 56 -1.03 -10.58 -6.86
CA ILE A 56 0.25 -9.87 -6.79
C ILE A 56 1.09 -10.40 -5.63
N LEU A 57 0.52 -10.56 -4.44
CA LEU A 57 1.23 -11.07 -3.27
C LEU A 57 1.83 -12.45 -3.54
N GLU A 58 1.09 -13.32 -4.20
CA GLU A 58 1.55 -14.65 -4.62
C GLU A 58 2.63 -14.56 -5.71
N SER A 59 2.51 -13.65 -6.68
CA SER A 59 3.52 -13.46 -7.72
C SER A 59 4.87 -12.99 -7.17
N TRP A 60 4.87 -12.31 -6.02
CA TRP A 60 6.07 -11.91 -5.30
C TRP A 60 6.66 -13.04 -4.43
N GLY A 61 6.08 -14.23 -4.47
CA GLY A 61 6.53 -15.41 -3.73
C GLY A 61 6.08 -15.45 -2.27
N PHE A 62 5.04 -14.71 -1.92
CA PHE A 62 4.44 -14.77 -0.58
C PHE A 62 3.18 -15.62 -0.58
N THR A 63 3.02 -16.46 0.44
CA THR A 63 1.78 -17.18 0.69
C THR A 63 0.84 -16.31 1.51
N PRO A 64 -0.35 -15.95 1.01
CA PRO A 64 -1.34 -15.22 1.79
C PRO A 64 -1.75 -15.98 3.06
N ARG A 65 -1.85 -15.29 4.20
CA ARG A 65 -2.15 -15.89 5.50
C ARG A 65 -3.35 -15.29 6.19
N SER A 66 -3.49 -13.98 6.13
CA SER A 66 -4.53 -13.28 6.87
C SER A 66 -4.83 -11.93 6.23
N ILE A 67 -5.95 -11.34 6.64
CA ILE A 67 -6.33 -9.97 6.30
C ILE A 67 -6.44 -9.18 7.60
N PHE A 68 -5.83 -8.00 7.61
CA PHE A 68 -6.13 -6.98 8.60
C PHE A 68 -7.12 -5.98 7.99
N THR A 69 -8.17 -5.64 8.72
CA THR A 69 -9.18 -4.68 8.27
C THR A 69 -9.12 -3.39 9.09
N TRP A 70 -8.81 -2.30 8.45
CA TRP A 70 -8.96 -0.98 9.03
C TRP A 70 -10.40 -0.50 8.87
N VAL A 71 -11.10 -0.30 9.97
CA VAL A 71 -12.43 0.29 10.02
C VAL A 71 -12.28 1.79 10.26
N LYS A 72 -12.86 2.59 9.38
CA LYS A 72 -12.78 4.06 9.41
C LYS A 72 -14.03 4.67 10.06
N PRO A 73 -13.89 5.73 10.85
CA PRO A 73 -15.04 6.43 11.46
C PRO A 73 -15.83 7.28 10.47
N ARG A 74 -15.38 7.34 9.21
CA ARG A 74 -16.00 8.17 8.17
C ARG A 74 -16.40 7.34 6.96
N VAL A 75 -17.53 7.70 6.38
CA VAL A 75 -18.02 7.12 5.12
C VAL A 75 -17.15 7.61 3.95
N GLY A 76 -16.57 6.67 3.21
CA GLY A 76 -15.77 6.95 2.02
C GLY A 76 -16.57 6.91 0.72
N LEU A 77 -15.85 6.93 -0.40
CA LEU A 77 -16.42 6.77 -1.73
C LEU A 77 -16.86 5.32 -1.97
N GLY A 78 -17.83 5.12 -2.84
CA GLY A 78 -18.27 3.81 -3.27
C GLY A 78 -19.54 3.90 -4.10
N THR A 79 -19.66 3.06 -5.12
CA THR A 79 -20.80 3.08 -6.05
C THR A 79 -22.00 2.31 -5.49
N TYR A 80 -21.75 1.11 -4.96
CA TYR A 80 -22.81 0.26 -4.40
C TYR A 80 -22.94 0.41 -2.88
N LEU A 81 -21.79 0.29 -2.18
CA LEU A 81 -21.70 0.55 -0.75
C LEU A 81 -20.67 1.65 -0.52
N ARG A 82 -20.90 2.47 0.49
CA ARG A 82 -19.91 3.45 0.93
C ARG A 82 -18.79 2.74 1.69
N ASN A 83 -17.57 2.87 1.17
CA ASN A 83 -16.41 2.19 1.76
C ASN A 83 -16.05 2.82 3.11
N THR A 84 -16.18 2.06 4.15
CA THR A 84 -15.75 2.41 5.51
C THR A 84 -14.56 1.57 5.96
N THR A 85 -14.06 0.71 5.08
CA THR A 85 -12.94 -0.20 5.36
C THR A 85 -11.86 -0.12 4.29
N GLU A 86 -10.63 -0.37 4.71
CA GLU A 86 -9.52 -0.78 3.86
C GLU A 86 -8.91 -2.05 4.43
N HIS A 87 -8.20 -2.80 3.60
CA HIS A 87 -7.66 -4.09 3.97
C HIS A 87 -6.15 -4.12 3.75
N CYS A 88 -5.45 -4.83 4.61
CA CYS A 88 -4.05 -5.13 4.44
C CYS A 88 -3.84 -6.65 4.47
N LEU A 89 -3.38 -7.19 3.35
CA LEU A 89 -3.07 -8.61 3.24
C LEU A 89 -1.75 -8.91 3.93
N LEU A 90 -1.72 -9.92 4.78
CA LEU A 90 -0.49 -10.48 5.34
C LEU A 90 -0.12 -11.73 4.55
N GLY A 91 1.03 -11.70 3.90
CA GLY A 91 1.69 -12.85 3.30
C GLY A 91 2.98 -13.21 4.00
N THR A 92 3.36 -14.49 3.94
CA THR A 92 4.61 -15.00 4.51
C THR A 92 5.45 -15.67 3.44
N ARG A 93 6.78 -15.51 3.55
CA ARG A 93 7.79 -16.21 2.75
C ARG A 93 8.75 -16.92 3.71
N GLY A 94 9.14 -18.16 3.36
CA GLY A 94 10.05 -18.94 4.20
C GLY A 94 9.48 -19.24 5.59
N LYS A 95 10.34 -19.24 6.59
CA LYS A 95 10.02 -19.57 7.99
C LYS A 95 9.93 -18.32 8.87
N ALA A 96 9.28 -17.26 8.38
CA ALA A 96 9.12 -16.04 9.17
C ALA A 96 8.13 -16.25 10.33
N PRO A 97 8.56 -16.18 11.60
CA PRO A 97 7.68 -16.41 12.74
C PRO A 97 6.81 -15.20 13.02
N VAL A 98 5.57 -15.43 13.39
CA VAL A 98 4.69 -14.40 14.00
C VAL A 98 5.10 -14.21 15.45
N ARG A 99 5.55 -13.00 15.80
CA ARG A 99 6.04 -12.68 17.14
C ARG A 99 4.94 -12.53 18.18
N PHE A 100 3.77 -12.04 17.75
CA PHE A 100 2.61 -11.84 18.62
C PHE A 100 1.35 -12.42 17.97
N LYS A 101 0.89 -13.57 18.46
CA LYS A 101 -0.21 -14.35 17.86
C LYS A 101 -1.61 -13.87 18.27
N SER A 102 -1.71 -13.03 19.29
CA SER A 102 -3.00 -12.53 19.78
C SER A 102 -3.40 -11.17 19.20
N GLN A 103 -2.76 -10.74 18.09
CA GLN A 103 -3.14 -9.53 17.40
C GLN A 103 -4.50 -9.69 16.70
N PRO A 104 -5.51 -8.86 17.03
CA PRO A 104 -6.77 -8.87 16.30
C PRO A 104 -6.56 -8.51 14.83
N SER A 105 -7.38 -9.12 13.96
CA SER A 105 -7.34 -8.90 12.51
C SER A 105 -8.10 -7.65 12.04
N TRP A 106 -8.42 -6.75 12.94
CA TRP A 106 -9.06 -5.47 12.63
C TRP A 106 -8.64 -4.38 13.62
N GLY A 107 -8.82 -3.13 13.20
CA GLY A 107 -8.64 -1.96 14.05
C GLY A 107 -9.57 -0.83 13.62
N PHE A 108 -10.04 -0.06 14.60
CA PHE A 108 -10.82 1.16 14.39
C PHE A 108 -9.92 2.36 14.68
N PHE A 109 -9.42 2.98 13.61
CA PHE A 109 -8.49 4.10 13.72
C PHE A 109 -9.00 5.31 12.97
N PRO A 110 -8.76 6.53 13.46
CA PRO A 110 -9.15 7.74 12.76
C PRO A 110 -8.41 7.88 11.43
N VAL A 111 -9.09 8.50 10.47
CA VAL A 111 -8.46 8.94 9.22
C VAL A 111 -7.68 10.21 9.51
N GLN A 112 -6.38 10.20 9.24
CA GLN A 112 -5.51 11.36 9.45
C GLN A 112 -5.27 12.12 8.14
N PRO A 113 -5.20 13.47 8.17
CA PRO A 113 -4.71 14.23 7.04
C PRO A 113 -3.18 14.06 6.88
N PRO A 114 -2.65 14.23 5.65
CA PRO A 114 -3.36 14.37 4.40
C PRO A 114 -4.02 13.08 3.91
N HIS A 115 -4.79 13.16 2.81
CA HIS A 115 -5.52 12.02 2.26
C HIS A 115 -4.65 10.77 2.06
N SER A 116 -5.26 9.60 2.27
CA SER A 116 -4.68 8.27 2.04
C SER A 116 -3.55 7.84 2.98
N HIS A 117 -3.24 8.62 4.02
CA HIS A 117 -2.31 8.14 5.04
C HIS A 117 -2.90 6.95 5.79
N LYS A 118 -2.08 5.93 5.97
CA LYS A 118 -2.43 4.80 6.82
C LYS A 118 -2.24 5.17 8.29
N PRO A 119 -3.01 4.56 9.22
CA PRO A 119 -2.92 4.89 10.63
C PRO A 119 -1.54 4.56 11.19
N GLU A 120 -1.02 5.42 12.07
CA GLU A 120 0.28 5.19 12.74
C GLU A 120 0.27 3.91 13.58
N GLU A 121 -0.87 3.62 14.19
CA GLU A 121 -1.08 2.43 15.00
C GLU A 121 -0.87 1.14 14.20
N PHE A 122 -1.00 1.20 12.87
CA PHE A 122 -0.76 0.03 12.02
C PHE A 122 0.73 -0.34 11.97
N TYR A 123 1.64 0.63 11.98
CA TYR A 123 3.08 0.32 12.05
C TYR A 123 3.44 -0.39 13.35
N ASP A 124 2.84 0.01 14.46
CA ASP A 124 3.04 -0.66 15.75
C ASP A 124 2.52 -2.10 15.73
N ILE A 125 1.44 -2.37 15.00
CA ILE A 125 0.94 -3.72 14.75
C ILE A 125 1.96 -4.53 13.94
N VAL A 126 2.49 -3.98 12.84
CA VAL A 126 3.50 -4.66 12.02
C VAL A 126 4.74 -4.99 12.84
N GLU A 127 5.27 -4.04 13.58
CA GLU A 127 6.45 -4.21 14.44
C GLU A 127 6.24 -5.26 15.54
N ARG A 128 5.03 -5.34 16.07
CA ARG A 128 4.65 -6.33 17.09
C ARG A 128 4.54 -7.74 16.50
N VAL A 129 3.97 -7.87 15.29
CA VAL A 129 3.65 -9.16 14.66
C VAL A 129 4.85 -9.71 13.90
N SER A 130 5.57 -8.86 13.18
CA SER A 130 6.60 -9.23 12.21
C SER A 130 8.00 -8.97 12.73
N PRO A 131 8.96 -9.86 12.46
CA PRO A 131 10.37 -9.53 12.74
C PRO A 131 10.87 -8.48 11.74
N GLY A 132 11.78 -7.58 12.21
CA GLY A 132 12.52 -6.70 11.31
C GLY A 132 13.70 -7.40 10.63
N PRO A 133 14.46 -6.68 9.79
CA PRO A 133 14.33 -5.26 9.48
C PRO A 133 13.09 -4.94 8.63
N TYR A 134 12.68 -3.66 8.62
CA TYR A 134 11.48 -3.20 7.94
C TYR A 134 11.81 -2.32 6.74
N LEU A 135 11.07 -2.51 5.64
CA LEU A 135 11.11 -1.67 4.45
C LEU A 135 9.68 -1.28 4.06
N GLU A 136 9.44 0.01 3.91
CA GLU A 136 8.20 0.53 3.34
C GLU A 136 8.41 0.95 1.89
N LEU A 137 7.62 0.37 0.97
CA LEU A 137 7.54 0.81 -0.42
C LEU A 137 6.36 1.77 -0.59
N PHE A 138 6.55 2.79 -1.42
CA PHE A 138 5.61 3.89 -1.61
C PHE A 138 5.41 4.71 -0.32
N ALA A 139 6.49 4.84 0.45
CA ALA A 139 6.49 5.60 1.68
C ALA A 139 6.25 7.09 1.40
N ARG A 140 5.45 7.73 2.24
CA ARG A 140 5.13 9.16 2.16
C ARG A 140 5.72 9.96 3.31
N ARG A 141 6.32 9.28 4.28
CA ARG A 141 7.00 9.87 5.43
C ARG A 141 8.04 8.89 5.97
N PRO A 142 9.14 9.39 6.53
CA PRO A 142 10.12 8.52 7.17
C PRO A 142 9.58 8.02 8.51
N ARG A 143 9.97 6.80 8.90
CA ARG A 143 9.72 6.23 10.22
C ARG A 143 11.03 5.71 10.79
N HIS A 144 11.30 6.04 12.05
CA HIS A 144 12.49 5.53 12.74
C HIS A 144 12.51 4.00 12.77
N GLY A 145 13.64 3.40 12.40
CA GLY A 145 13.81 1.95 12.35
C GLY A 145 13.28 1.28 11.08
N TRP A 146 12.79 2.06 10.10
CA TRP A 146 12.33 1.58 8.81
C TRP A 146 13.19 2.17 7.70
N ALA A 147 13.58 1.35 6.75
CA ALA A 147 14.02 1.83 5.44
C ALA A 147 12.79 2.16 4.59
N ALA A 148 12.91 3.13 3.71
CA ALA A 148 11.80 3.62 2.93
C ALA A 148 12.18 3.88 1.46
N TRP A 149 11.20 3.66 0.58
CA TRP A 149 11.27 4.02 -0.83
C TRP A 149 9.95 4.67 -1.24
N GLY A 150 10.00 5.89 -1.76
CA GLY A 150 8.80 6.64 -2.14
C GLY A 150 9.13 7.98 -2.79
N ASP A 151 8.16 8.60 -3.44
CA ASP A 151 8.31 9.84 -4.20
C ASP A 151 8.18 11.11 -3.33
N GLU A 152 7.59 11.00 -2.15
CA GLU A 152 7.41 12.13 -1.21
C GLU A 152 8.54 12.24 -0.18
N ILE A 153 9.53 11.35 -0.23
CA ILE A 153 10.63 11.28 0.75
C ILE A 153 11.99 11.07 0.06
N ALA A 154 13.07 11.31 0.81
CA ALA A 154 14.37 10.79 0.43
C ALA A 154 14.38 9.27 0.65
N SER A 155 14.56 8.50 -0.44
CA SER A 155 14.56 7.04 -0.37
C SER A 155 15.87 6.50 0.18
N ASP A 156 15.80 5.53 1.08
CA ASP A 156 16.95 4.83 1.66
C ASP A 156 17.48 3.72 0.76
N VAL A 157 16.67 3.26 -0.20
CA VAL A 157 17.01 2.17 -1.11
C VAL A 157 16.83 2.58 -2.57
N VAL A 158 17.59 1.94 -3.46
CA VAL A 158 17.47 2.07 -4.91
C VAL A 158 16.96 0.75 -5.46
N ILE A 159 15.89 0.82 -6.26
CA ILE A 159 15.35 -0.35 -6.97
C ILE A 159 15.75 -0.23 -8.44
N PRO A 160 16.71 -1.04 -8.94
CA PRO A 160 17.17 -0.98 -10.32
C PRO A 160 16.02 -1.18 -11.32
N GLY A 161 15.90 -0.30 -12.30
CA GLY A 161 14.82 -0.34 -13.29
C GLY A 161 13.48 0.24 -12.81
N PHE A 162 13.38 0.58 -11.53
CA PHE A 162 12.22 1.25 -10.94
C PHE A 162 12.68 2.55 -10.28
N PRO A 163 12.82 3.64 -11.04
CA PRO A 163 13.09 4.94 -10.44
C PRO A 163 11.95 5.27 -9.50
N VAL A 164 12.26 5.96 -8.40
CA VAL A 164 11.20 6.52 -7.53
C VAL A 164 10.24 7.28 -8.42
N PRO A 165 8.97 6.91 -8.44
CA PRO A 165 8.02 7.52 -9.35
C PRO A 165 7.86 9.01 -9.02
N LYS A 166 8.46 9.89 -9.81
CA LYS A 166 8.08 11.32 -9.82
C LYS A 166 6.79 11.46 -10.65
N TYR A 167 5.76 10.74 -10.25
CA TYR A 167 4.52 10.66 -11.02
C TYR A 167 3.67 11.91 -10.92
N SER A 168 3.87 12.74 -9.89
CA SER A 168 2.87 13.71 -9.49
C SER A 168 2.60 14.80 -10.52
N ASP A 169 3.63 15.33 -11.19
CA ASP A 169 3.40 16.55 -11.97
C ASP A 169 3.03 16.33 -13.44
N ALA A 170 3.58 15.32 -14.11
CA ALA A 170 3.36 15.11 -15.54
C ALA A 170 2.04 14.37 -15.82
N LEU A 171 1.76 13.28 -15.10
CA LEU A 171 0.56 12.48 -15.32
C LEU A 171 -0.71 13.17 -14.80
N ILE A 172 -0.60 13.91 -13.70
CA ILE A 172 -1.72 14.72 -13.21
C ILE A 172 -2.05 15.83 -14.20
N LYS A 173 -1.05 16.51 -14.76
CA LYS A 173 -1.25 17.53 -15.79
C LYS A 173 -1.86 16.96 -17.08
N ASP A 174 -1.45 15.78 -17.52
CA ASP A 174 -2.02 15.12 -18.69
C ASP A 174 -3.44 14.62 -18.46
N PHE A 175 -3.77 14.19 -17.24
CA PHE A 175 -5.11 13.79 -16.85
C PHE A 175 -6.07 15.00 -16.86
N HIS A 176 -5.64 16.12 -16.28
CA HIS A 176 -6.45 17.35 -16.32
C HIS A 176 -6.67 17.87 -17.73
N LYS A 177 -5.64 17.87 -18.58
CA LYS A 177 -5.79 18.23 -19.99
C LYS A 177 -6.78 17.34 -20.76
N LYS A 178 -6.80 16.03 -20.48
CA LYS A 178 -7.76 15.10 -21.11
C LYS A 178 -9.19 15.27 -20.58
N ALA A 179 -9.34 15.66 -19.32
CA ALA A 179 -10.65 15.93 -18.72
C ALA A 179 -11.25 17.26 -19.17
N GLU A 180 -10.42 18.25 -19.49
CA GLU A 180 -10.86 19.56 -20.02
C GLU A 180 -11.11 19.55 -21.52
N GLY A 181 -10.65 18.54 -22.24
CA GLY A 181 -10.81 18.37 -23.69
C GLY A 181 -11.91 17.38 -24.12
N ALA A 182 -12.69 16.86 -23.19
CA ALA A 182 -13.83 15.97 -23.43
C ALA A 182 -15.14 16.60 -22.96
#